data_a3b8ce0bb923f55eadf9d448b77ab66f
#
_entry.id   a3b8ce0bb923f55eadf9d448b77ab66f
#
_cell.length_a   1.000
_cell.length_b   1.000
_cell.length_c   1.000
_cell.angle_alpha   90.00
_cell.angle_beta   90.00
_cell.angle_gamma   90.00
#
_symmetry.space_group_name_H-M   'P 1'
#
loop_
_entity.id
_entity.type
_entity.pdbx_description
1 polymer ?
#
loop_
_entity_poly.entity_id
_entity_poly.type
_entity_poly.pdbx_seq_one_letter_code
_entity_poly.pdbx_strand_id
1 'polypeptide(L)'
;MNPTSTARVEERGSPTWLAPDDCRVADLARCVDQRATWPVPPQAAVLASGVPIYDCASLRERLREPGRARTLMSEWHAVLADGPGVFVLSGAWNDHAVLDAVTGRFFETIASEAGSTRGGDHFAKAGANNRIWNALQKLAHRDPARFSRYYANDMLALACTAWLGPAYQVTSQVNCVNPGGAAQSPHRDYHLGFCSSTQAAAFPAAFHRLSPALTLQGAVAHVDMPVESGPTLLLPHSQKYESGYLVAGRADFGDYFSAHCVQPPLRKGDAVFFNPALMHAAGHNRSADIRRIANLLQVSSAFGRAMEAVDRPAMSVAVYPALLELLLQGELDAEAATRTVAACAEGYAFPTNLDLDPPLGGLAPASHQDVMRRALAERWSPTRFEEALRERTTVQAAV
;
A
#
# COMPACT_ATOMS: atom_id res chain seq x y z
N MET A 1 31.54 -33.69 -49.74
CA MET A 1 30.53 -32.66 -49.40
C MET A 1 30.09 -32.95 -47.98
N ASN A 2 30.57 -32.18 -47.02
CA ASN A 2 30.18 -32.29 -45.63
C ASN A 2 28.94 -31.40 -45.40
N PRO A 3 27.88 -31.86 -44.74
CA PRO A 3 26.78 -31.01 -44.33
C PRO A 3 27.20 -30.27 -43.05
N THR A 4 27.27 -28.95 -43.18
CA THR A 4 27.43 -28.03 -42.05
C THR A 4 26.26 -28.14 -41.08
N SER A 5 26.56 -28.63 -39.89
CA SER A 5 25.67 -28.61 -38.75
C SER A 5 25.46 -27.14 -38.31
N THR A 6 24.32 -26.59 -38.65
CA THR A 6 23.86 -25.35 -38.05
C THR A 6 23.36 -25.66 -36.63
N ALA A 7 24.22 -25.42 -35.63
CA ALA A 7 23.78 -25.36 -34.25
C ALA A 7 22.74 -24.25 -34.11
N ARG A 8 21.48 -24.63 -33.93
CA ARG A 8 20.45 -23.71 -33.44
C ARG A 8 20.88 -23.25 -32.06
N VAL A 9 21.24 -21.96 -31.94
CA VAL A 9 21.28 -21.28 -30.66
C VAL A 9 19.82 -21.24 -30.18
N GLU A 10 19.47 -22.13 -29.29
CA GLU A 10 18.23 -21.98 -28.53
C GLU A 10 18.34 -20.68 -27.72
N GLU A 11 17.72 -19.61 -28.20
CA GLU A 11 17.33 -18.49 -27.36
C GLU A 11 16.44 -19.08 -26.28
N ARG A 12 17.00 -19.33 -25.10
CA ARG A 12 16.21 -19.65 -23.91
C ARG A 12 15.42 -18.37 -23.57
N GLY A 13 14.24 -18.25 -24.16
CA GLY A 13 13.23 -17.30 -23.67
C GLY A 13 13.02 -17.55 -22.17
N SER A 14 12.67 -16.51 -21.42
CA SER A 14 12.32 -16.67 -20.00
C SER A 14 11.33 -17.82 -19.84
N PRO A 15 11.51 -18.70 -18.84
CA PRO A 15 10.64 -19.86 -18.66
C PRO A 15 9.20 -19.42 -18.48
N THR A 16 8.25 -20.10 -19.11
CA THR A 16 6.82 -19.83 -18.93
C THR A 16 6.34 -20.17 -17.51
N TRP A 17 6.97 -21.16 -16.89
CA TRP A 17 6.69 -21.64 -15.54
C TRP A 17 7.96 -21.58 -14.71
N LEU A 18 7.84 -21.11 -13.48
CA LEU A 18 8.93 -21.03 -12.52
C LEU A 18 8.90 -22.24 -11.58
N ALA A 19 10.05 -22.80 -11.26
CA ALA A 19 10.17 -23.93 -10.36
C ALA A 19 11.00 -23.57 -9.11
N PRO A 20 10.59 -24.02 -7.90
CA PRO A 20 11.36 -23.76 -6.67
C PRO A 20 12.79 -24.29 -6.72
N ASP A 21 13.00 -25.42 -7.40
CA ASP A 21 14.32 -26.08 -7.52
C ASP A 21 15.30 -25.30 -8.40
N ASP A 22 14.80 -24.42 -9.26
CA ASP A 22 15.63 -23.56 -10.12
C ASP A 22 16.08 -22.28 -9.42
N CYS A 23 15.53 -22.00 -8.23
CA CYS A 23 15.84 -20.77 -7.48
C CYS A 23 17.25 -20.82 -6.87
N ARG A 24 18.05 -19.79 -7.12
CA ARG A 24 19.42 -19.65 -6.60
C ARG A 24 19.61 -18.33 -5.90
N VAL A 25 20.25 -18.36 -4.73
CA VAL A 25 20.60 -17.13 -3.97
C VAL A 25 21.49 -16.20 -4.80
N ALA A 26 22.40 -16.77 -5.62
CA ALA A 26 23.26 -15.97 -6.51
C ALA A 26 22.48 -15.11 -7.50
N ASP A 27 21.27 -15.52 -7.93
CA ASP A 27 20.42 -14.74 -8.82
C ASP A 27 19.77 -13.58 -8.08
N LEU A 28 19.34 -13.79 -6.84
CA LEU A 28 18.88 -12.72 -5.95
C LEU A 28 20.03 -11.74 -5.66
N ALA A 29 21.22 -12.23 -5.37
CA ALA A 29 22.41 -11.40 -5.12
C ALA A 29 22.70 -10.46 -6.29
N ARG A 30 22.66 -10.96 -7.54
CA ARG A 30 22.83 -10.10 -8.73
C ARG A 30 21.80 -8.97 -8.84
N CYS A 31 20.59 -9.20 -8.38
CA CYS A 31 19.58 -8.12 -8.30
C CYS A 31 19.94 -7.11 -7.21
N VAL A 32 20.31 -7.58 -6.02
CA VAL A 32 20.64 -6.72 -4.87
C VAL A 32 21.91 -5.88 -5.10
N ASP A 33 22.90 -6.46 -5.78
CA ASP A 33 24.18 -5.79 -6.09
C ASP A 33 24.02 -4.55 -6.97
N GLN A 34 22.89 -4.42 -7.71
CA GLN A 34 22.56 -3.20 -8.47
C GLN A 34 22.45 -1.97 -7.57
N ARG A 35 22.28 -2.13 -6.26
CA ARG A 35 22.28 -1.03 -5.28
C ARG A 35 23.52 -0.15 -5.39
N ALA A 36 24.67 -0.74 -5.71
CA ALA A 36 25.94 0.00 -5.79
C ALA A 36 25.99 0.97 -6.98
N THR A 37 25.21 0.74 -8.03
CA THR A 37 25.23 1.52 -9.28
C THR A 37 23.97 2.32 -9.54
N TRP A 38 22.94 2.17 -8.69
CA TRP A 38 21.70 2.91 -8.86
C TRP A 38 21.89 4.40 -8.55
N PRO A 39 21.54 5.32 -9.46
CA PRO A 39 21.72 6.74 -9.25
C PRO A 39 20.77 7.27 -8.17
N VAL A 40 21.19 8.32 -7.48
CA VAL A 40 20.29 9.05 -6.58
C VAL A 40 19.16 9.67 -7.39
N PRO A 41 17.88 9.40 -7.06
CA PRO A 41 16.77 10.03 -7.78
C PRO A 41 16.82 11.56 -7.64
N PRO A 42 16.58 12.31 -8.74
CA PRO A 42 16.79 13.77 -8.75
C PRO A 42 15.99 14.57 -7.72
N GLN A 43 14.85 14.05 -7.28
CA GLN A 43 13.97 14.71 -6.32
C GLN A 43 14.13 14.19 -4.89
N ALA A 44 14.89 13.11 -4.70
CA ALA A 44 15.22 12.63 -3.36
C ALA A 44 16.15 13.62 -2.64
N ALA A 45 15.89 13.84 -1.35
CA ALA A 45 16.74 14.66 -0.49
C ALA A 45 18.05 13.94 -0.19
N VAL A 46 17.98 12.62 0.03
CA VAL A 46 19.13 11.77 0.35
C VAL A 46 18.87 10.32 -0.04
N LEU A 47 19.95 9.58 -0.29
CA LEU A 47 19.94 8.13 -0.43
C LEU A 47 20.58 7.53 0.83
N ALA A 48 19.78 7.00 1.74
CA ALA A 48 20.25 6.40 2.98
C ALA A 48 20.22 4.87 2.89
N SER A 49 21.38 4.23 2.98
CA SER A 49 21.51 2.76 2.87
C SER A 49 20.86 2.18 1.61
N GLY A 50 20.85 2.93 0.50
CA GLY A 50 20.22 2.53 -0.77
C GLY A 50 18.72 2.78 -0.84
N VAL A 51 18.12 3.45 0.15
CA VAL A 51 16.70 3.84 0.16
C VAL A 51 16.60 5.35 -0.08
N PRO A 52 15.90 5.81 -1.14
CA PRO A 52 15.62 7.23 -1.36
C PRO A 52 14.71 7.79 -0.27
N ILE A 53 15.07 8.93 0.28
CA ILE A 53 14.27 9.69 1.24
C ILE A 53 13.90 11.01 0.61
N TYR A 54 12.62 11.32 0.58
CA TYR A 54 12.06 12.55 0.04
C TYR A 54 11.59 13.46 1.17
N ASP A 55 11.97 14.72 1.14
CA ASP A 55 11.44 15.73 2.06
C ASP A 55 10.13 16.29 1.54
N CYS A 56 9.02 15.93 2.20
CA CYS A 56 7.68 16.29 1.76
C CYS A 56 7.40 17.79 1.85
N ALA A 57 8.08 18.55 2.72
CA ALA A 57 7.94 19.99 2.77
C ALA A 57 8.45 20.63 1.47
N SER A 58 9.67 20.29 1.06
CA SER A 58 10.24 20.74 -0.22
C SER A 58 9.44 20.24 -1.42
N LEU A 59 8.91 19.00 -1.37
CA LEU A 59 8.10 18.47 -2.46
C LEU A 59 6.81 19.26 -2.62
N ARG A 60 6.09 19.58 -1.55
CA ARG A 60 4.85 20.37 -1.61
C ARG A 60 5.06 21.75 -2.22
N GLU A 61 6.19 22.40 -1.93
CA GLU A 61 6.53 23.67 -2.58
C GLU A 61 6.72 23.52 -4.10
N ARG A 62 7.46 22.50 -4.53
CA ARG A 62 7.72 22.22 -5.96
C ARG A 62 6.43 21.80 -6.69
N LEU A 63 5.54 21.08 -6.04
CA LEU A 63 4.29 20.59 -6.63
C LEU A 63 3.29 21.72 -6.95
N ARG A 64 3.52 22.96 -6.47
CA ARG A 64 2.75 24.13 -6.89
C ARG A 64 3.00 24.50 -8.37
N GLU A 65 4.12 24.07 -8.95
CA GLU A 65 4.40 24.31 -10.35
C GLU A 65 3.67 23.27 -11.23
N PRO A 66 2.99 23.70 -12.32
CA PRO A 66 2.32 22.78 -13.25
C PRO A 66 3.25 21.71 -13.81
N GLY A 67 2.76 20.47 -13.89
CA GLY A 67 3.49 19.33 -14.46
C GLY A 67 4.46 18.61 -13.48
N ARG A 68 4.83 19.23 -12.37
CA ARG A 68 5.79 18.63 -11.42
C ARG A 68 5.27 17.34 -10.78
N ALA A 69 3.98 17.26 -10.52
CA ALA A 69 3.38 16.05 -9.97
C ALA A 69 3.63 14.82 -10.87
N ARG A 70 3.49 15.00 -12.20
CA ARG A 70 3.74 13.90 -13.16
C ARG A 70 5.21 13.48 -13.20
N THR A 71 6.13 14.45 -13.14
CA THR A 71 7.57 14.16 -13.07
C THR A 71 7.92 13.37 -11.80
N LEU A 72 7.39 13.79 -10.66
CA LEU A 72 7.60 13.10 -9.37
C LEU A 72 7.00 11.69 -9.38
N MET A 73 5.78 11.54 -9.87
CA MET A 73 5.14 10.22 -9.99
C MET A 73 5.93 9.28 -10.91
N SER A 74 6.48 9.78 -12.02
CA SER A 74 7.34 8.99 -12.91
C SER A 74 8.61 8.54 -12.21
N GLU A 75 9.22 9.40 -11.40
CA GLU A 75 10.40 9.06 -10.60
C GLU A 75 10.05 7.99 -9.55
N TRP A 76 8.97 8.15 -8.79
CA TRP A 76 8.54 7.15 -7.81
C TRP A 76 8.19 5.81 -8.44
N HIS A 77 7.54 5.83 -9.62
CA HIS A 77 7.29 4.60 -10.38
C HIS A 77 8.60 3.89 -10.73
N ALA A 78 9.59 4.61 -11.26
CA ALA A 78 10.90 4.04 -11.59
C ALA A 78 11.63 3.52 -10.34
N VAL A 79 11.56 4.22 -9.20
CA VAL A 79 12.12 3.75 -7.93
C VAL A 79 11.48 2.43 -7.50
N LEU A 80 10.17 2.28 -7.61
CA LEU A 80 9.44 1.08 -7.21
C LEU A 80 9.64 -0.09 -8.19
N ALA A 81 9.68 0.18 -9.50
CA ALA A 81 9.79 -0.85 -10.54
C ALA A 81 11.24 -1.30 -10.72
N ASP A 82 12.10 -0.35 -11.09
CA ASP A 82 13.44 -0.61 -11.61
C ASP A 82 14.56 -0.24 -10.62
N GLY A 83 14.21 0.54 -9.60
CA GLY A 83 15.10 1.01 -8.57
C GLY A 83 15.17 0.09 -7.35
N PRO A 84 15.41 0.68 -6.17
CA PRO A 84 15.48 -0.05 -4.90
C PRO A 84 14.16 -0.74 -4.51
N GLY A 85 13.03 -0.41 -5.14
CA GLY A 85 11.72 -0.97 -4.82
C GLY A 85 11.07 -0.37 -3.58
N VAL A 86 11.66 0.66 -3.01
CA VAL A 86 11.22 1.31 -1.77
C VAL A 86 11.66 2.77 -1.75
N PHE A 87 10.84 3.63 -1.12
CA PHE A 87 11.22 5.00 -0.76
C PHE A 87 10.55 5.43 0.55
N VAL A 88 11.14 6.44 1.18
CA VAL A 88 10.60 7.08 2.39
C VAL A 88 10.17 8.51 2.08
N LEU A 89 9.00 8.89 2.56
CA LEU A 89 8.46 10.24 2.55
C LEU A 89 8.56 10.84 3.94
N SER A 90 9.55 11.70 4.16
CA SER A 90 9.75 12.36 5.45
C SER A 90 8.75 13.50 5.62
N GLY A 91 7.98 13.50 6.72
CA GLY A 91 6.95 14.47 6.99
C GLY A 91 5.74 14.36 6.04
N ALA A 92 5.42 13.14 5.58
CA ALA A 92 4.23 12.89 4.74
C ALA A 92 2.93 13.30 5.45
N TRP A 93 2.79 12.97 6.73
CA TRP A 93 1.73 13.44 7.63
C TRP A 93 2.30 14.53 8.55
N ASN A 94 2.25 15.78 8.10
CA ASN A 94 2.80 16.94 8.81
C ASN A 94 1.83 17.55 9.83
N ASP A 95 0.53 17.25 9.78
CA ASP A 95 -0.42 17.61 10.83
C ASP A 95 -0.36 16.58 11.96
N HIS A 96 0.52 16.82 12.91
CA HIS A 96 0.71 15.94 14.05
C HIS A 96 -0.51 15.94 14.99
N ALA A 97 -1.34 16.97 15.01
CA ALA A 97 -2.55 16.98 15.82
C ALA A 97 -3.59 16.00 15.29
N VAL A 98 -3.79 15.96 13.96
CA VAL A 98 -4.63 14.94 13.31
C VAL A 98 -4.04 13.54 13.53
N LEU A 99 -2.72 13.37 13.35
CA LEU A 99 -2.05 12.09 13.54
C LEU A 99 -2.21 11.56 14.96
N ASP A 100 -2.03 12.40 15.99
CA ASP A 100 -2.20 12.04 17.40
C ASP A 100 -3.64 11.67 17.73
N ALA A 101 -4.59 12.43 17.21
CA ALA A 101 -6.01 12.14 17.42
C ALA A 101 -6.40 10.78 16.80
N VAL A 102 -5.87 10.45 15.61
CA VAL A 102 -6.09 9.14 14.97
C VAL A 102 -5.36 8.04 15.74
N THR A 103 -4.14 8.28 16.24
CA THR A 103 -3.40 7.35 17.10
C THR A 103 -4.19 7.01 18.35
N GLY A 104 -4.81 8.02 18.99
CA GLY A 104 -5.71 7.82 20.12
C GLY A 104 -6.87 6.89 19.79
N ARG A 105 -7.53 7.09 18.63
CA ARG A 105 -8.61 6.20 18.16
C ARG A 105 -8.14 4.77 17.92
N PHE A 106 -6.93 4.59 17.43
CA PHE A 106 -6.37 3.25 17.28
C PHE A 106 -6.13 2.57 18.63
N PHE A 107 -5.60 3.27 19.62
CA PHE A 107 -5.45 2.71 20.97
C PHE A 107 -6.80 2.40 21.64
N GLU A 108 -7.82 3.26 21.48
CA GLU A 108 -9.19 2.97 21.94
C GLU A 108 -9.76 1.71 21.25
N THR A 109 -9.49 1.54 19.96
CA THR A 109 -9.91 0.35 19.22
C THR A 109 -9.22 -0.90 19.73
N ILE A 110 -7.89 -0.86 19.92
CA ILE A 110 -7.13 -1.96 20.50
C ILE A 110 -7.69 -2.34 21.88
N ALA A 111 -7.96 -1.36 22.73
CA ALA A 111 -8.50 -1.58 24.06
C ALA A 111 -9.91 -2.22 24.03
N SER A 112 -10.78 -1.75 23.09
CA SER A 112 -12.14 -2.28 22.95
C SER A 112 -12.20 -3.70 22.36
N GLU A 113 -11.18 -4.10 21.62
CA GLU A 113 -11.07 -5.44 20.99
C GLU A 113 -10.25 -6.40 21.86
N ALA A 114 -9.60 -5.92 22.92
CA ALA A 114 -8.86 -6.75 23.86
C ALA A 114 -9.78 -7.79 24.51
N GLY A 115 -9.37 -9.06 24.45
CA GLY A 115 -10.15 -10.18 25.03
C GLY A 115 -11.27 -10.71 24.13
N SER A 116 -11.50 -10.12 22.93
CA SER A 116 -12.39 -10.71 21.95
C SER A 116 -11.62 -11.69 21.04
N THR A 117 -12.32 -12.72 20.54
CA THR A 117 -11.76 -13.64 19.53
C THR A 117 -11.51 -12.96 18.17
N ARG A 118 -11.92 -11.70 18.04
CA ARG A 118 -11.81 -10.88 16.81
C ARG A 118 -10.59 -9.98 16.79
N GLY A 119 -9.92 -9.76 17.94
CA GLY A 119 -8.74 -8.91 18.05
C GLY A 119 -7.49 -9.74 18.31
N GLY A 120 -6.38 -9.35 17.73
CA GLY A 120 -5.07 -9.96 17.97
C GLY A 120 -4.24 -10.11 16.69
N ASP A 121 -2.93 -10.25 16.88
CA ASP A 121 -2.01 -10.55 15.80
C ASP A 121 -1.84 -12.07 15.69
N HIS A 122 -2.41 -12.67 14.63
CA HIS A 122 -2.29 -14.10 14.35
C HIS A 122 -0.87 -14.53 13.93
N PHE A 123 0.02 -13.57 13.71
CA PHE A 123 1.41 -13.81 13.30
C PHE A 123 2.41 -13.68 14.45
N ALA A 124 1.95 -13.38 15.68
CA ALA A 124 2.80 -13.18 16.85
C ALA A 124 2.27 -13.92 18.07
N LYS A 125 3.16 -14.12 19.06
CA LYS A 125 2.75 -14.65 20.37
C LYS A 125 1.76 -13.69 21.03
N ALA A 126 0.79 -14.24 21.77
CA ALA A 126 -0.20 -13.44 22.49
C ALA A 126 0.47 -12.37 23.37
N GLY A 127 0.03 -11.13 23.22
CA GLY A 127 0.57 -9.97 23.96
C GLY A 127 1.83 -9.33 23.39
N ALA A 128 2.52 -9.94 22.43
CA ALA A 128 3.69 -9.34 21.78
C ALA A 128 3.30 -8.19 20.86
N ASN A 129 2.20 -8.34 20.15
CA ASN A 129 1.69 -7.34 19.22
C ASN A 129 0.19 -7.14 19.41
N ASN A 130 -0.28 -5.94 19.07
CA ASN A 130 -1.70 -5.63 18.90
C ASN A 130 -1.94 -5.28 17.43
N ARG A 131 -3.00 -5.82 16.85
CA ARG A 131 -3.36 -5.57 15.46
C ARG A 131 -4.83 -5.16 15.35
N ILE A 132 -5.10 -4.16 14.53
CA ILE A 132 -6.45 -3.80 14.11
C ILE A 132 -6.58 -4.20 12.64
N TRP A 133 -7.41 -5.19 12.37
CA TRP A 133 -7.83 -5.55 11.02
C TRP A 133 -8.93 -4.60 10.56
N ASN A 134 -9.03 -4.35 9.24
CA ASN A 134 -10.00 -3.39 8.67
C ASN A 134 -9.95 -2.01 9.37
N ALA A 135 -8.74 -1.53 9.68
CA ALA A 135 -8.54 -0.26 10.40
C ALA A 135 -9.13 0.93 9.63
N LEU A 136 -9.04 0.92 8.30
CA LEU A 136 -9.65 1.92 7.43
C LEU A 136 -11.15 2.06 7.71
N GLN A 137 -11.90 0.98 7.59
CA GLN A 137 -13.35 0.97 7.77
C GLN A 137 -13.74 1.30 9.22
N LYS A 138 -13.02 0.76 10.20
CA LYS A 138 -13.28 1.04 11.62
C LYS A 138 -13.09 2.53 11.95
N LEU A 139 -12.05 3.16 11.41
CA LEU A 139 -11.85 4.61 11.60
C LEU A 139 -12.95 5.42 10.90
N ALA A 140 -13.33 5.06 9.66
CA ALA A 140 -14.39 5.74 8.93
C ALA A 140 -15.73 5.76 9.69
N HIS A 141 -16.09 4.65 10.33
CA HIS A 141 -17.33 4.57 11.10
C HIS A 141 -17.24 5.19 12.49
N ARG A 142 -16.09 5.09 13.16
CA ARG A 142 -15.93 5.61 14.53
C ARG A 142 -15.69 7.10 14.59
N ASP A 143 -14.99 7.66 13.60
CA ASP A 143 -14.61 9.07 13.57
C ASP A 143 -14.46 9.57 12.12
N PRO A 144 -15.58 9.78 11.41
CA PRO A 144 -15.58 10.21 10.01
C PRO A 144 -14.81 11.51 9.75
N ALA A 145 -14.86 12.45 10.70
CA ALA A 145 -14.17 13.73 10.56
C ALA A 145 -12.63 13.56 10.61
N ARG A 146 -12.12 12.76 11.57
CA ARG A 146 -10.69 12.46 11.63
C ARG A 146 -10.25 11.57 10.47
N PHE A 147 -11.08 10.60 10.06
CA PHE A 147 -10.86 9.83 8.85
C PHE A 147 -10.64 10.76 7.65
N SER A 148 -11.54 11.73 7.45
CA SER A 148 -11.48 12.66 6.33
C SER A 148 -10.18 13.47 6.32
N ARG A 149 -9.79 14.06 7.46
CA ARG A 149 -8.54 14.83 7.56
C ARG A 149 -7.30 13.95 7.36
N TYR A 150 -7.30 12.72 7.88
CA TYR A 150 -6.16 11.81 7.80
C TYR A 150 -5.93 11.27 6.38
N TYR A 151 -7.00 10.87 5.68
CA TYR A 151 -6.93 10.33 4.32
C TYR A 151 -7.02 11.40 3.22
N ALA A 152 -7.18 12.67 3.57
CA ALA A 152 -7.00 13.79 2.63
C ALA A 152 -5.53 14.00 2.21
N ASN A 153 -4.62 13.14 2.63
CA ASN A 153 -3.18 13.26 2.47
C ASN A 153 -2.76 13.25 0.99
N ASP A 154 -2.04 14.28 0.58
CA ASP A 154 -1.55 14.49 -0.79
C ASP A 154 -0.46 13.51 -1.20
N MET A 155 0.48 13.22 -0.30
CA MET A 155 1.60 12.30 -0.57
C MET A 155 1.12 10.87 -0.75
N LEU A 156 0.12 10.43 0.05
CA LEU A 156 -0.53 9.13 -0.13
C LEU A 156 -1.16 9.02 -1.51
N ALA A 157 -1.97 10.03 -1.89
CA ALA A 157 -2.67 10.02 -3.18
C ALA A 157 -1.69 10.00 -4.37
N LEU A 158 -0.61 10.78 -4.29
CA LEU A 158 0.43 10.78 -5.31
C LEU A 158 1.17 9.44 -5.40
N ALA A 159 1.53 8.83 -4.27
CA ALA A 159 2.21 7.53 -4.24
C ALA A 159 1.31 6.43 -4.84
N CYS A 160 0.04 6.40 -4.45
CA CYS A 160 -0.94 5.46 -5.01
C CYS A 160 -1.12 5.67 -6.52
N THR A 161 -1.28 6.91 -6.97
CA THR A 161 -1.45 7.21 -8.40
C THR A 161 -0.20 6.88 -9.21
N ALA A 162 1.00 7.13 -8.65
CA ALA A 162 2.27 6.84 -9.30
C ALA A 162 2.44 5.35 -9.65
N TRP A 163 1.96 4.47 -8.78
CA TRP A 163 2.12 3.02 -8.95
C TRP A 163 0.89 2.35 -9.57
N LEU A 164 -0.31 2.72 -9.13
CA LEU A 164 -1.56 2.00 -9.44
C LEU A 164 -2.44 2.72 -10.46
N GLY A 165 -2.17 3.98 -10.75
CA GLY A 165 -3.09 4.81 -11.53
C GLY A 165 -4.32 5.24 -10.72
N PRO A 166 -5.37 5.74 -11.39
CA PRO A 166 -6.61 6.17 -10.74
C PRO A 166 -7.45 4.99 -10.25
N ALA A 167 -8.46 5.29 -9.46
CA ALA A 167 -9.43 4.32 -8.92
C ALA A 167 -8.79 3.21 -8.04
N TYR A 168 -7.65 3.49 -7.44
CA TYR A 168 -7.03 2.59 -6.47
C TYR A 168 -7.93 2.37 -5.26
N GLN A 169 -7.75 1.23 -4.59
CA GLN A 169 -8.55 0.79 -3.46
C GLN A 169 -7.69 0.75 -2.19
N VAL A 170 -7.88 1.69 -1.28
CA VAL A 170 -7.18 1.68 0.01
C VAL A 170 -7.79 0.63 0.93
N THR A 171 -6.97 -0.19 1.55
CA THR A 171 -7.25 -0.92 2.79
C THR A 171 -6.13 -0.65 3.78
N SER A 172 -6.36 -0.81 5.07
CA SER A 172 -5.33 -0.61 6.06
C SER A 172 -5.51 -1.44 7.32
N GLN A 173 -4.37 -1.76 7.93
CA GLN A 173 -4.28 -2.46 9.20
C GLN A 173 -3.40 -1.65 10.14
N VAL A 174 -3.72 -1.61 11.41
CA VAL A 174 -2.79 -1.04 12.40
C VAL A 174 -2.01 -2.16 13.06
N ASN A 175 -0.71 -2.02 13.11
CA ASN A 175 0.17 -2.91 13.85
C ASN A 175 0.90 -2.14 14.95
N CYS A 176 0.69 -2.57 16.20
CA CYS A 176 1.41 -2.04 17.35
C CYS A 176 2.29 -3.16 17.94
N VAL A 177 3.60 -3.04 17.73
CA VAL A 177 4.59 -3.98 18.27
C VAL A 177 5.08 -3.46 19.61
N ASN A 178 4.78 -4.19 20.67
CA ASN A 178 5.17 -3.84 22.03
C ASN A 178 6.67 -4.09 22.25
N PRO A 179 7.30 -3.50 23.29
CA PRO A 179 8.65 -3.85 23.70
C PRO A 179 8.81 -5.37 23.84
N GLY A 180 9.89 -5.92 23.25
CA GLY A 180 10.12 -7.36 23.21
C GLY A 180 9.41 -8.11 22.08
N GLY A 181 8.58 -7.44 21.26
CA GLY A 181 7.93 -8.06 20.11
C GLY A 181 8.93 -8.60 19.09
N ALA A 182 8.77 -9.86 18.68
CA ALA A 182 9.72 -10.55 17.81
C ALA A 182 9.66 -10.05 16.36
N ALA A 183 10.77 -10.20 15.64
CA ALA A 183 10.83 -10.01 14.19
C ALA A 183 9.98 -11.05 13.46
N GLN A 184 9.55 -10.70 12.25
CA GLN A 184 8.95 -11.64 11.31
C GLN A 184 10.03 -12.33 10.46
N SER A 185 9.68 -13.48 9.89
CA SER A 185 10.47 -14.09 8.83
C SER A 185 10.39 -13.26 7.55
N PRO A 186 11.46 -13.19 6.74
CA PRO A 186 11.43 -12.50 5.46
C PRO A 186 10.36 -13.09 4.52
N HIS A 187 9.60 -12.21 3.88
CA HIS A 187 8.53 -12.60 2.97
C HIS A 187 8.31 -11.56 1.88
N ARG A 188 7.48 -11.90 0.93
CA ARG A 188 6.83 -11.02 -0.03
C ARG A 188 5.34 -11.07 0.21
N ASP A 189 4.66 -9.96 0.02
CA ASP A 189 3.22 -9.89 0.21
C ASP A 189 2.48 -9.90 -1.13
N TYR A 190 1.18 -9.96 -1.02
CA TYR A 190 0.14 -9.89 -2.03
C TYR A 190 0.06 -11.02 -3.04
N HIS A 191 -1.16 -11.42 -3.22
CA HIS A 191 -1.62 -12.50 -4.09
C HIS A 191 -0.71 -13.73 -4.01
N LEU A 192 0.38 -13.78 -4.75
CA LEU A 192 1.31 -14.90 -4.73
C LEU A 192 2.09 -15.03 -3.40
N GLY A 193 2.25 -13.94 -2.66
CA GLY A 193 2.88 -13.94 -1.33
C GLY A 193 2.05 -14.61 -0.23
N PHE A 194 0.73 -14.73 -0.44
CA PHE A 194 -0.17 -15.48 0.45
C PHE A 194 -0.41 -16.93 0.01
N CYS A 195 0.41 -17.43 -0.91
CA CYS A 195 0.40 -18.79 -1.40
C CYS A 195 1.61 -19.56 -0.87
N SER A 196 1.49 -20.89 -0.75
CA SER A 196 2.66 -21.74 -0.63
C SER A 196 3.50 -21.70 -1.91
N SER A 197 4.79 -22.07 -1.83
CA SER A 197 5.65 -22.14 -3.01
C SER A 197 5.06 -23.04 -4.11
N THR A 198 4.42 -24.16 -3.74
CA THR A 198 3.73 -25.05 -4.67
C THR A 198 2.54 -24.37 -5.36
N GLN A 199 1.73 -23.61 -4.61
CA GLN A 199 0.61 -22.86 -5.18
C GLN A 199 1.11 -21.73 -6.09
N ALA A 200 2.15 -20.99 -5.67
CA ALA A 200 2.74 -19.93 -6.47
C ALA A 200 3.34 -20.48 -7.78
N ALA A 201 3.98 -21.66 -7.76
CA ALA A 201 4.52 -22.34 -8.95
C ALA A 201 3.43 -22.77 -9.96
N ALA A 202 2.17 -22.89 -9.53
CA ALA A 202 1.06 -23.19 -10.42
C ALA A 202 0.63 -22.01 -11.31
N PHE A 203 1.20 -20.81 -11.09
CA PHE A 203 0.96 -19.64 -11.92
C PHE A 203 2.08 -19.43 -12.94
N PRO A 204 1.75 -19.07 -14.20
CA PRO A 204 2.78 -18.71 -15.18
C PRO A 204 3.65 -17.53 -14.71
N ALA A 205 4.89 -17.48 -15.16
CA ALA A 205 5.85 -16.40 -14.83
C ALA A 205 5.30 -14.99 -15.07
N ALA A 206 4.42 -14.83 -16.06
CA ALA A 206 3.74 -13.56 -16.31
C ALA A 206 2.94 -13.05 -15.09
N PHE A 207 2.34 -13.95 -14.30
CA PHE A 207 1.62 -13.56 -13.08
C PHE A 207 2.55 -13.19 -11.91
N HIS A 208 3.75 -13.79 -11.87
CA HIS A 208 4.77 -13.38 -10.90
C HIS A 208 5.24 -11.94 -11.15
N ARG A 209 5.27 -11.48 -12.41
CA ARG A 209 5.56 -10.09 -12.78
C ARG A 209 4.37 -9.17 -12.59
N LEU A 210 3.15 -9.66 -12.86
CA LEU A 210 1.92 -8.86 -12.73
C LEU A 210 1.53 -8.63 -11.28
N SER A 211 1.66 -9.64 -10.41
CA SER A 211 1.22 -9.58 -9.01
C SER A 211 1.67 -8.29 -8.28
N PRO A 212 2.95 -7.91 -8.30
CA PRO A 212 3.40 -6.69 -7.64
C PRO A 212 2.86 -5.39 -8.27
N ALA A 213 2.52 -5.39 -9.56
CA ALA A 213 1.95 -4.22 -10.23
C ALA A 213 0.50 -3.92 -9.81
N LEU A 214 -0.18 -4.88 -9.20
CA LEU A 214 -1.57 -4.74 -8.76
C LEU A 214 -1.72 -4.16 -7.36
N THR A 215 -0.63 -3.92 -6.64
CA THR A 215 -0.67 -3.49 -5.24
C THR A 215 0.50 -2.58 -4.89
N LEU A 216 0.25 -1.61 -4.00
CA LEU A 216 1.28 -0.81 -3.33
C LEU A 216 1.18 -1.05 -1.83
N GLN A 217 2.31 -1.34 -1.21
CA GLN A 217 2.41 -1.41 0.25
C GLN A 217 3.03 -0.14 0.81
N GLY A 218 2.60 0.21 2.02
CA GLY A 218 3.18 1.30 2.77
C GLY A 218 2.93 1.19 4.26
N ALA A 219 3.60 2.04 5.01
CA ALA A 219 3.36 2.19 6.45
C ALA A 219 3.54 3.64 6.84
N VAL A 220 2.61 4.16 7.63
CA VAL A 220 2.68 5.48 8.25
C VAL A 220 3.14 5.32 9.69
N ALA A 221 4.21 6.01 10.08
CA ALA A 221 4.72 6.00 11.43
C ALA A 221 3.87 6.91 12.34
N HIS A 222 3.20 6.35 13.33
CA HIS A 222 2.40 7.08 14.30
C HIS A 222 3.20 7.50 15.55
N VAL A 223 4.41 7.00 15.69
CA VAL A 223 5.40 7.37 16.70
C VAL A 223 6.78 7.40 16.05
N ASP A 224 7.78 7.97 16.73
CA ASP A 224 9.16 7.82 16.30
C ASP A 224 9.56 6.34 16.37
N MET A 225 10.22 5.88 15.32
CA MET A 225 10.65 4.49 15.14
C MET A 225 12.17 4.43 14.93
N PRO A 226 12.98 4.65 15.96
CA PRO A 226 14.41 4.41 15.89
C PRO A 226 14.68 2.91 15.66
N VAL A 227 15.89 2.56 15.23
CA VAL A 227 16.25 1.19 14.83
C VAL A 227 15.95 0.15 15.92
N GLU A 228 16.16 0.51 17.19
CA GLU A 228 15.87 -0.35 18.34
C GLU A 228 14.39 -0.68 18.52
N SER A 229 13.47 0.17 18.01
CA SER A 229 12.03 -0.15 18.02
C SER A 229 11.63 -1.15 16.94
N GLY A 230 12.56 -1.52 16.06
CA GLY A 230 12.39 -2.54 15.03
C GLY A 230 11.53 -2.12 13.85
N PRO A 231 11.76 -0.95 13.18
CA PRO A 231 11.08 -0.62 11.94
C PRO A 231 11.27 -1.70 10.88
N THR A 232 10.56 -1.60 9.76
CA THR A 232 10.59 -2.62 8.71
C THR A 232 12.00 -2.86 8.18
N LEU A 233 12.39 -4.13 8.13
CA LEU A 233 13.57 -4.62 7.43
C LEU A 233 13.25 -4.75 5.95
N LEU A 234 14.09 -4.23 5.08
CA LEU A 234 13.89 -4.17 3.65
C LEU A 234 15.15 -4.66 2.92
N LEU A 235 14.98 -5.41 1.83
CA LEU A 235 16.10 -5.81 0.97
C LEU A 235 15.98 -5.09 -0.38
N PRO A 236 16.59 -3.89 -0.53
CA PRO A 236 16.47 -3.11 -1.76
C PRO A 236 16.88 -3.89 -3.00
N HIS A 237 16.17 -3.67 -4.11
CA HIS A 237 16.30 -4.36 -5.40
C HIS A 237 15.85 -5.83 -5.44
N SER A 238 15.45 -6.44 -4.32
CA SER A 238 15.03 -7.84 -4.27
C SER A 238 13.73 -8.11 -5.04
N GLN A 239 12.87 -7.08 -5.27
CA GLN A 239 11.66 -7.22 -6.07
C GLN A 239 11.94 -7.65 -7.51
N LYS A 240 13.15 -7.37 -8.02
CA LYS A 240 13.59 -7.73 -9.38
C LYS A 240 13.86 -9.23 -9.54
N TYR A 241 14.01 -9.96 -8.45
CA TYR A 241 14.18 -11.41 -8.51
C TYR A 241 12.83 -12.08 -8.79
N GLU A 242 12.57 -12.44 -10.03
CA GLU A 242 11.27 -12.89 -10.51
C GLU A 242 10.72 -14.09 -9.72
N SER A 243 11.59 -15.08 -9.42
CA SER A 243 11.21 -16.30 -8.70
C SER A 243 11.03 -16.11 -7.18
N GLY A 244 11.08 -14.89 -6.67
CA GLY A 244 11.13 -14.61 -5.24
C GLY A 244 9.92 -15.08 -4.43
N TYR A 245 8.75 -15.25 -5.05
CA TYR A 245 7.58 -15.84 -4.37
C TYR A 245 7.74 -17.35 -4.10
N LEU A 246 8.64 -18.03 -4.80
CA LEU A 246 8.88 -19.47 -4.64
C LEU A 246 9.87 -19.81 -3.52
N VAL A 247 10.54 -18.79 -2.96
CA VAL A 247 11.61 -18.99 -1.97
C VAL A 247 11.19 -18.65 -0.53
N ALA A 248 9.90 -18.39 -0.30
CA ALA A 248 9.36 -18.14 1.03
C ALA A 248 9.66 -19.34 1.96
N GLY A 249 10.26 -19.07 3.12
CA GLY A 249 10.63 -20.09 4.09
C GLY A 249 11.91 -20.87 3.81
N ARG A 250 12.62 -20.61 2.70
CA ARG A 250 13.94 -21.20 2.44
C ARG A 250 15.01 -20.54 3.30
N ALA A 251 15.76 -21.35 4.06
CA ALA A 251 16.77 -20.88 5.01
C ALA A 251 17.90 -20.09 4.32
N ASP A 252 18.40 -20.57 3.17
CA ASP A 252 19.48 -19.92 2.43
C ASP A 252 19.12 -18.50 1.95
N PHE A 253 17.86 -18.26 1.56
CA PHE A 253 17.36 -16.93 1.21
C PHE A 253 17.12 -16.06 2.46
N GLY A 254 16.67 -16.67 3.57
CA GLY A 254 16.53 -16.00 4.87
C GLY A 254 17.86 -15.53 5.43
N ASP A 255 18.91 -16.33 5.33
CA ASP A 255 20.26 -15.98 5.74
C ASP A 255 20.83 -14.84 4.89
N TYR A 256 20.63 -14.89 3.56
CA TYR A 256 21.01 -13.81 2.66
C TYR A 256 20.28 -12.51 2.99
N PHE A 257 18.96 -12.57 3.23
CA PHE A 257 18.18 -11.40 3.64
C PHE A 257 18.73 -10.79 4.92
N SER A 258 18.98 -11.60 5.94
CA SER A 258 19.46 -11.14 7.26
C SER A 258 20.81 -10.44 7.17
N ALA A 259 21.68 -10.88 6.27
CA ALA A 259 23.01 -10.32 6.05
C ALA A 259 23.00 -9.00 5.25
N HIS A 260 21.96 -8.74 4.42
CA HIS A 260 21.98 -7.66 3.42
C HIS A 260 20.82 -6.67 3.54
N CYS A 261 19.82 -6.94 4.39
CA CYS A 261 18.71 -6.04 4.59
C CYS A 261 19.13 -4.73 5.24
N VAL A 262 18.32 -3.70 5.03
CA VAL A 262 18.47 -2.37 5.66
C VAL A 262 17.25 -2.07 6.51
N GLN A 263 17.41 -1.20 7.50
CA GLN A 263 16.36 -0.84 8.44
C GLN A 263 16.32 0.67 8.63
N PRO A 264 15.65 1.43 7.74
CA PRO A 264 15.57 2.88 7.87
C PRO A 264 14.72 3.25 9.11
N PRO A 265 15.24 4.12 9.99
CA PRO A 265 14.44 4.70 11.05
C PRO A 265 13.39 5.64 10.44
N LEU A 266 12.24 5.76 11.09
CA LEU A 266 11.18 6.68 10.71
C LEU A 266 10.86 7.62 11.88
N ARG A 267 10.56 8.86 11.56
CA ARG A 267 9.98 9.80 12.52
C ARG A 267 8.46 9.71 12.46
N LYS A 268 7.80 10.11 13.51
CA LYS A 268 6.35 10.29 13.53
C LYS A 268 5.90 11.19 12.35
N GLY A 269 4.96 10.71 11.57
CA GLY A 269 4.47 11.37 10.36
C GLY A 269 5.23 11.02 9.08
N ASP A 270 6.35 10.30 9.16
CA ASP A 270 6.99 9.72 7.98
C ASP A 270 6.15 8.55 7.44
N ALA A 271 6.30 8.29 6.14
CA ALA A 271 5.75 7.10 5.51
C ALA A 271 6.80 6.39 4.67
N VAL A 272 6.76 5.06 4.67
CA VAL A 272 7.52 4.23 3.75
C VAL A 272 6.55 3.59 2.76
N PHE A 273 6.89 3.60 1.46
CA PHE A 273 6.17 2.89 0.41
C PHE A 273 7.10 1.94 -0.31
N PHE A 274 6.61 0.76 -0.63
CA PHE A 274 7.44 -0.25 -1.28
C PHE A 274 6.61 -1.18 -2.19
N ASN A 275 7.31 -1.73 -3.17
CA ASN A 275 6.80 -2.76 -4.05
C ASN A 275 6.53 -4.04 -3.26
N PRO A 276 5.34 -4.67 -3.34
CA PRO A 276 5.00 -5.86 -2.54
C PRO A 276 5.88 -7.07 -2.82
N ALA A 277 6.56 -7.12 -3.98
CA ALA A 277 7.57 -8.14 -4.27
C ALA A 277 8.94 -7.86 -3.63
N LEU A 278 9.12 -6.72 -2.97
CA LEU A 278 10.33 -6.46 -2.17
C LEU A 278 10.37 -7.44 -1.00
N MET A 279 11.47 -8.15 -0.80
CA MET A 279 11.64 -8.98 0.40
C MET A 279 11.75 -8.07 1.62
N HIS A 280 10.90 -8.29 2.59
CA HIS A 280 10.80 -7.46 3.80
C HIS A 280 10.36 -8.28 5.01
N ALA A 281 10.50 -7.69 6.19
CA ALA A 281 10.04 -8.28 7.46
C ALA A 281 9.83 -7.19 8.51
N ALA A 282 8.96 -7.42 9.49
CA ALA A 282 8.93 -6.59 10.69
C ALA A 282 10.20 -6.84 11.52
N GLY A 283 10.84 -5.76 11.96
CA GLY A 283 12.01 -5.84 12.83
C GLY A 283 11.62 -6.18 14.28
N HIS A 284 12.57 -6.71 15.05
CA HIS A 284 12.42 -6.97 16.48
C HIS A 284 12.41 -5.65 17.26
N ASN A 285 11.40 -5.44 18.11
CA ASN A 285 11.36 -4.29 18.99
C ASN A 285 12.20 -4.59 20.26
N ARG A 286 13.41 -4.05 20.31
CA ARG A 286 14.34 -4.17 21.43
C ARG A 286 14.30 -2.96 22.37
N SER A 287 13.45 -1.96 22.09
CA SER A 287 13.29 -0.81 22.97
C SER A 287 12.66 -1.22 24.30
N ALA A 288 12.89 -0.41 25.33
CA ALA A 288 12.36 -0.66 26.65
C ALA A 288 10.90 -0.21 26.79
N ASP A 289 10.48 0.83 26.04
CA ASP A 289 9.26 1.58 26.28
C ASP A 289 8.50 2.00 25.01
N ILE A 290 9.05 1.84 23.81
CA ILE A 290 8.41 2.28 22.57
C ILE A 290 7.38 1.23 22.13
N ARG A 291 6.10 1.60 22.22
CA ARG A 291 5.03 0.88 21.53
C ARG A 291 5.03 1.32 20.07
N ARG A 292 5.72 0.56 19.21
CA ARG A 292 5.86 0.88 17.78
C ARG A 292 4.53 0.67 17.07
N ILE A 293 3.78 1.75 16.85
CA ILE A 293 2.50 1.74 16.17
C ILE A 293 2.60 2.34 14.77
N ALA A 294 2.16 1.59 13.76
CA ALA A 294 2.09 2.00 12.36
C ALA A 294 0.72 1.67 11.76
N ASN A 295 0.24 2.54 10.88
CA ASN A 295 -0.85 2.24 9.97
C ASN A 295 -0.27 1.63 8.69
N LEU A 296 -0.47 0.33 8.51
CA LEU A 296 0.01 -0.42 7.35
C LEU A 296 -0.99 -0.24 6.21
N LEU A 297 -0.56 0.47 5.18
CA LEU A 297 -1.37 0.74 3.99
C LEU A 297 -1.21 -0.41 2.99
N GLN A 298 -2.36 -0.90 2.55
CA GLN A 298 -2.46 -1.96 1.58
C GLN A 298 -3.38 -1.46 0.46
N VAL A 299 -2.79 -1.01 -0.64
CA VAL A 299 -3.54 -0.33 -1.70
C VAL A 299 -3.53 -1.17 -2.95
N SER A 300 -4.72 -1.52 -3.45
CA SER A 300 -4.87 -2.32 -4.66
C SER A 300 -5.24 -1.44 -5.86
N SER A 301 -4.83 -1.85 -7.04
CA SER A 301 -5.26 -1.21 -8.29
C SER A 301 -6.77 -1.36 -8.50
N ALA A 302 -7.31 -0.61 -9.44
CA ALA A 302 -8.69 -0.80 -9.91
C ALA A 302 -8.97 -2.24 -10.40
N PHE A 303 -7.94 -2.94 -10.88
CA PHE A 303 -8.03 -4.27 -11.50
C PHE A 303 -7.60 -5.40 -10.54
N GLY A 304 -7.04 -5.06 -9.38
CA GLY A 304 -6.60 -6.01 -8.36
C GLY A 304 -7.67 -6.22 -7.28
N ARG A 305 -7.65 -7.39 -6.64
CA ARG A 305 -8.47 -7.62 -5.47
C ARG A 305 -7.82 -6.97 -4.25
N ALA A 306 -8.61 -6.24 -3.46
CA ALA A 306 -8.14 -5.73 -2.18
C ALA A 306 -7.89 -6.88 -1.20
N MET A 307 -6.92 -6.72 -0.30
CA MET A 307 -6.59 -7.71 0.72
C MET A 307 -7.73 -7.92 1.71
N GLU A 308 -8.40 -6.84 2.10
CA GLU A 308 -9.50 -6.85 3.06
C GLU A 308 -10.81 -6.52 2.36
N ALA A 309 -11.87 -7.24 2.73
CA ALA A 309 -13.22 -6.88 2.36
C ALA A 309 -13.66 -5.68 3.21
N VAL A 310 -13.95 -4.56 2.55
CA VAL A 310 -14.48 -3.34 3.16
C VAL A 310 -15.81 -2.99 2.55
N ASP A 311 -16.76 -2.57 3.37
CA ASP A 311 -18.06 -2.07 2.92
C ASP A 311 -17.93 -0.60 2.50
N ARG A 312 -17.49 -0.38 1.25
CA ARG A 312 -17.28 0.97 0.71
C ARG A 312 -18.55 1.81 0.63
N PRO A 313 -19.73 1.26 0.26
CA PRO A 313 -21.00 2.00 0.37
C PRO A 313 -21.24 2.49 1.80
N ALA A 314 -21.19 1.62 2.81
CA ALA A 314 -21.42 2.01 4.19
C ALA A 314 -20.38 3.02 4.70
N MET A 315 -19.10 2.86 4.32
CA MET A 315 -18.05 3.84 4.64
C MET A 315 -18.36 5.20 4.00
N SER A 316 -18.77 5.23 2.74
CA SER A 316 -19.10 6.47 2.02
C SER A 316 -20.26 7.21 2.69
N VAL A 317 -21.31 6.47 3.08
CA VAL A 317 -22.45 7.04 3.81
C VAL A 317 -22.01 7.62 5.16
N ALA A 318 -21.14 6.92 5.91
CA ALA A 318 -20.64 7.39 7.20
C ALA A 318 -19.73 8.63 7.07
N VAL A 319 -18.90 8.69 6.03
CA VAL A 319 -17.90 9.76 5.83
C VAL A 319 -18.51 11.01 5.21
N TYR A 320 -19.50 10.88 4.33
CA TYR A 320 -20.04 11.97 3.53
C TYR A 320 -20.50 13.20 4.36
N PRO A 321 -21.31 13.07 5.43
CA PRO A 321 -21.77 14.23 6.19
C PRO A 321 -20.63 15.04 6.80
N ALA A 322 -19.65 14.36 7.40
CA ALA A 322 -18.50 15.01 8.02
C ALA A 322 -17.60 15.66 6.96
N LEU A 323 -17.38 15.01 5.81
CA LEU A 323 -16.59 15.57 4.72
C LEU A 323 -17.24 16.80 4.11
N LEU A 324 -18.57 16.78 3.92
CA LEU A 324 -19.34 17.95 3.46
C LEU A 324 -19.22 19.12 4.45
N GLU A 325 -19.33 18.85 5.74
CA GLU A 325 -19.16 19.88 6.78
C GLU A 325 -17.77 20.50 6.74
N LEU A 326 -16.71 19.69 6.66
CA LEU A 326 -15.33 20.17 6.57
C LEU A 326 -15.07 21.03 5.33
N LEU A 327 -15.70 20.67 4.20
CA LEU A 327 -15.67 21.50 2.98
C LEU A 327 -16.39 22.84 3.17
N LEU A 328 -17.57 22.83 3.78
CA LEU A 328 -18.36 24.06 4.01
C LEU A 328 -17.70 25.01 5.01
N GLN A 329 -16.97 24.48 5.97
CA GLN A 329 -16.17 25.23 6.94
C GLN A 329 -14.84 25.73 6.36
N GLY A 330 -14.44 25.27 5.17
CA GLY A 330 -13.17 25.61 4.54
C GLY A 330 -11.95 24.95 5.19
N GLU A 331 -12.15 23.94 6.03
CA GLU A 331 -11.07 23.18 6.65
C GLU A 331 -10.39 22.21 5.66
N LEU A 332 -11.15 21.69 4.70
CA LEU A 332 -10.65 20.94 3.55
C LEU A 332 -11.05 21.62 2.25
N ASP A 333 -10.14 21.64 1.29
CA ASP A 333 -10.43 22.09 -0.07
C ASP A 333 -10.99 20.94 -0.94
N ALA A 334 -11.39 21.26 -2.17
CA ALA A 334 -11.97 20.28 -3.10
C ALA A 334 -11.00 19.15 -3.48
N GLU A 335 -9.70 19.43 -3.52
CA GLU A 335 -8.68 18.41 -3.81
C GLU A 335 -8.51 17.44 -2.63
N ALA A 336 -8.44 17.98 -1.41
CA ALA A 336 -8.41 17.22 -0.17
C ALA A 336 -9.64 16.31 -0.03
N ALA A 337 -10.83 16.84 -0.35
CA ALA A 337 -12.06 16.06 -0.37
C ALA A 337 -12.00 14.93 -1.43
N THR A 338 -11.47 15.21 -2.62
CA THR A 338 -11.30 14.20 -3.68
C THR A 338 -10.39 13.07 -3.22
N ARG A 339 -9.32 13.37 -2.48
CA ARG A 339 -8.43 12.37 -1.90
C ARG A 339 -9.13 11.51 -0.83
N THR A 340 -9.95 12.13 0.01
CA THR A 340 -10.78 11.41 0.99
C THR A 340 -11.78 10.48 0.31
N VAL A 341 -12.44 10.95 -0.75
CA VAL A 341 -13.37 10.13 -1.57
C VAL A 341 -12.63 8.92 -2.15
N ALA A 342 -11.41 9.09 -2.67
CA ALA A 342 -10.60 7.99 -3.20
C ALA A 342 -10.24 6.94 -2.14
N ALA A 343 -10.16 7.32 -0.86
CA ALA A 343 -9.89 6.39 0.23
C ALA A 343 -11.12 5.58 0.67
N CYS A 344 -12.33 6.12 0.56
CA CYS A 344 -13.54 5.47 1.10
C CYS A 344 -14.49 4.89 0.05
N ALA A 345 -14.58 5.46 -1.15
CA ALA A 345 -15.53 5.06 -2.17
C ALA A 345 -14.89 4.23 -3.29
N GLU A 346 -15.67 3.34 -3.92
CA GLU A 346 -15.23 2.57 -5.08
C GLU A 346 -15.08 3.49 -6.31
N GLY A 347 -13.89 3.47 -6.90
CA GLY A 347 -13.57 4.31 -8.05
C GLY A 347 -13.67 3.63 -9.41
N TYR A 348 -13.83 2.31 -9.45
CA TYR A 348 -13.95 1.53 -10.67
C TYR A 348 -15.39 1.06 -10.86
N ALA A 349 -15.93 1.24 -12.06
CA ALA A 349 -17.33 0.99 -12.33
C ALA A 349 -17.68 -0.50 -12.47
N PHE A 350 -16.69 -1.38 -12.64
CA PHE A 350 -16.90 -2.81 -12.86
C PHE A 350 -16.42 -3.65 -11.65
N PRO A 351 -17.04 -4.82 -11.40
CA PRO A 351 -18.15 -5.40 -12.15
C PRO A 351 -19.45 -4.62 -11.95
N THR A 352 -20.33 -4.69 -12.95
CA THR A 352 -21.69 -4.16 -12.90
C THR A 352 -22.65 -5.06 -13.68
N ASN A 353 -23.96 -4.94 -13.44
CA ASN A 353 -25.00 -5.61 -14.20
C ASN A 353 -25.34 -4.75 -15.45
N LEU A 354 -24.85 -5.15 -16.61
CA LEU A 354 -25.03 -4.38 -17.84
C LEU A 354 -26.49 -4.32 -18.34
N ASP A 355 -27.36 -5.23 -17.88
CA ASP A 355 -28.78 -5.19 -18.19
C ASP A 355 -29.51 -4.06 -17.43
N LEU A 356 -29.12 -3.81 -16.19
CA LEU A 356 -29.72 -2.81 -15.32
C LEU A 356 -28.96 -1.48 -15.34
N ASP A 357 -27.69 -1.53 -15.71
CA ASP A 357 -26.73 -0.41 -15.63
C ASP A 357 -25.93 -0.27 -16.94
N PRO A 358 -26.59 -0.08 -18.08
CA PRO A 358 -25.89 0.13 -19.34
C PRO A 358 -25.13 1.47 -19.31
N PRO A 359 -23.96 1.56 -19.95
CA PRO A 359 -23.16 2.79 -20.00
C PRO A 359 -23.74 3.81 -20.96
N LEU A 360 -24.91 4.37 -20.62
CA LEU A 360 -25.63 5.34 -21.44
C LEU A 360 -24.82 6.65 -21.57
N GLY A 361 -24.39 6.97 -22.78
CA GLY A 361 -23.63 8.18 -23.07
C GLY A 361 -22.14 8.13 -22.71
N GLY A 362 -21.57 6.93 -22.40
CA GLY A 362 -20.17 6.74 -22.06
C GLY A 362 -19.68 5.31 -22.32
N LEU A 363 -18.46 5.01 -21.87
CA LEU A 363 -17.86 3.67 -21.96
C LEU A 363 -18.09 2.84 -20.69
N ALA A 364 -18.41 3.49 -19.58
CA ALA A 364 -18.66 2.87 -18.29
C ALA A 364 -19.75 3.64 -17.54
N PRO A 365 -20.54 2.98 -16.68
CA PRO A 365 -21.45 3.68 -15.79
C PRO A 365 -20.69 4.45 -14.71
N ALA A 366 -21.39 5.33 -13.97
CA ALA A 366 -20.77 6.10 -12.89
C ALA A 366 -20.29 5.20 -11.76
N SER A 367 -19.10 5.46 -11.22
CA SER A 367 -18.60 4.81 -10.01
C SER A 367 -19.22 5.42 -8.75
N HIS A 368 -19.02 4.78 -7.58
CA HIS A 368 -19.43 5.35 -6.30
C HIS A 368 -18.65 6.66 -6.01
N GLN A 369 -17.39 6.75 -6.44
CA GLN A 369 -16.61 7.99 -6.33
C GLN A 369 -17.23 9.13 -7.15
N ASP A 370 -17.76 8.84 -8.35
CA ASP A 370 -18.41 9.86 -9.20
C ASP A 370 -19.69 10.37 -8.53
N VAL A 371 -20.49 9.48 -7.97
CA VAL A 371 -21.70 9.85 -7.22
C VAL A 371 -21.34 10.72 -6.02
N MET A 372 -20.34 10.33 -5.24
CA MET A 372 -19.92 11.08 -4.04
C MET A 372 -19.31 12.43 -4.39
N ARG A 373 -18.46 12.53 -5.43
CA ARG A 373 -17.92 13.81 -5.91
C ARG A 373 -19.01 14.75 -6.38
N ARG A 374 -19.97 14.25 -7.13
CA ARG A 374 -21.13 15.02 -7.57
C ARG A 374 -21.97 15.50 -6.39
N ALA A 375 -22.25 14.64 -5.43
CA ALA A 375 -22.99 14.98 -4.22
C ALA A 375 -22.30 16.10 -3.41
N LEU A 376 -20.98 16.05 -3.27
CA LEU A 376 -20.20 17.11 -2.61
C LEU A 376 -20.24 18.42 -3.38
N ALA A 377 -20.07 18.38 -4.71
CA ALA A 377 -20.10 19.58 -5.56
C ALA A 377 -21.47 20.26 -5.55
N GLU A 378 -22.55 19.48 -5.59
CA GLU A 378 -23.94 19.97 -5.57
C GLU A 378 -24.48 20.13 -4.12
N ARG A 379 -23.69 19.81 -3.10
CA ARG A 379 -24.04 19.95 -1.67
C ARG A 379 -25.34 19.20 -1.33
N TRP A 380 -25.45 17.96 -1.74
CA TRP A 380 -26.63 17.15 -1.45
C TRP A 380 -26.81 16.94 0.06
N SER A 381 -28.07 16.79 0.50
CA SER A 381 -28.30 16.33 1.87
C SER A 381 -27.76 14.91 2.07
N PRO A 382 -27.34 14.54 3.29
CA PRO A 382 -26.90 13.17 3.58
C PRO A 382 -27.90 12.10 3.13
N THR A 383 -29.20 12.33 3.34
CA THR A 383 -30.27 11.42 2.93
C THR A 383 -30.30 11.23 1.41
N ARG A 384 -30.24 12.34 0.64
CA ARG A 384 -30.21 12.26 -0.84
C ARG A 384 -28.99 11.49 -1.35
N PHE A 385 -27.82 11.72 -0.73
CA PHE A 385 -26.60 11.00 -1.10
C PHE A 385 -26.73 9.50 -0.83
N GLU A 386 -27.20 9.13 0.37
CA GLU A 386 -27.43 7.73 0.75
C GLU A 386 -28.41 7.02 -0.22
N GLU A 387 -29.53 7.68 -0.58
CA GLU A 387 -30.49 7.16 -1.54
C GLU A 387 -29.85 6.91 -2.92
N ALA A 388 -29.14 7.91 -3.45
CA ALA A 388 -28.45 7.78 -4.74
C ALA A 388 -27.37 6.69 -4.74
N LEU A 389 -26.61 6.56 -3.65
CA LEU A 389 -25.58 5.53 -3.52
C LEU A 389 -26.21 4.13 -3.39
N ARG A 390 -27.31 3.99 -2.66
CA ARG A 390 -28.07 2.74 -2.55
C ARG A 390 -28.66 2.33 -3.90
N GLU A 391 -29.26 3.26 -4.63
CA GLU A 391 -29.76 3.02 -5.99
C GLU A 391 -28.62 2.54 -6.89
N ARG A 392 -27.47 3.23 -6.86
CA ARG A 392 -26.29 2.85 -7.61
C ARG A 392 -25.82 1.42 -7.29
N THR A 393 -25.74 1.07 -6.00
CA THR A 393 -25.35 -0.26 -5.55
C THR A 393 -26.34 -1.34 -5.99
N THR A 394 -27.63 -1.02 -5.98
CA THR A 394 -28.70 -1.95 -6.38
C THR A 394 -28.60 -2.30 -7.86
N VAL A 395 -28.40 -1.31 -8.74
CA VAL A 395 -28.31 -1.58 -10.20
C VAL A 395 -27.00 -2.29 -10.60
N GLN A 396 -25.97 -2.21 -9.77
CA GLN A 396 -24.73 -2.97 -9.98
C GLN A 396 -24.84 -4.45 -9.60
N ALA A 397 -25.74 -4.78 -8.68
CA ALA A 397 -25.85 -6.13 -8.15
C ALA A 397 -26.41 -7.10 -9.23
N ALA A 398 -25.98 -8.35 -9.14
CA ALA A 398 -26.63 -9.42 -9.87
C ALA A 398 -28.06 -9.64 -9.33
N VAL A 399 -29.02 -9.85 -10.21
CA VAL A 399 -30.39 -10.19 -9.87
C VAL A 399 -30.51 -11.68 -9.60
#